data_2877c493fe1cf1b862b98653be348448
#
_entry.id   2877c493fe1cf1b862b98653be348448
#
_cell.length_a   1.000
_cell.length_b   1.000
_cell.length_c   1.000
_cell.angle_alpha   90.00
_cell.angle_beta   90.00
_cell.angle_gamma   90.00
#
_symmetry.space_group_name_H-M   'P 1'
#
loop_
_entity.id
_entity.type
_entity.pdbx_description
1 polymer ?
#
loop_
_entity_poly.entity_id
_entity_poly.type
_entity_poly.pdbx_seq_one_letter_code
_entity_poly.pdbx_strand_id
1 'polypeptide(L)'
;MKRSLLSPEFLDRCNKRFKSDPTNIITRNAVTSVGAILTTTDSNLVNKVNHVFMNSVKKKNLKATNQGSSGRCWIYGALACFRHSIINGMNLENFEFSESYLFFYDKLEMANTFLRWIIEHPGSKPGDRDFDYTLSNSQQDGGWWNCFANLVTKYGVVPKDAMKETYHSGDSGDMNQIISERLHGAANWICNNRDKDLDGKLTEVMELVYKDLVLFLGEPPKEFDWSFTDDENEAHILTGLTPHLFKDMVLPGVDMLDFVSLANIPVKSLEFNTRYSITQTNNVYEGELCTVLNLPIKELAKYAKKSILSGMPVWFVADVSQDFHPWFSCLDDKLIDTESVFGKMDKKFDKGSRIEFLTTQGNHAMCLTGVNIDSNGNPLSWQVENSWGYCDNETPGEDGWLTMSNSWFEKNVTEVVIHKNYLSRTIGRHLKKTPIKMNPWDCMAPALKAGCVDAPREWQKRVNRS
;
A
#
# COMPACT_ATOMS: atom_id res chain seq x y z
N MET A 1 -29.84 34.22 18.68
CA MET A 1 -29.93 32.77 18.36
C MET A 1 -29.51 32.55 16.91
N LYS A 2 -28.57 31.66 16.64
CA LYS A 2 -28.25 31.19 15.29
C LYS A 2 -29.49 30.43 14.76
N ARG A 3 -30.13 30.89 13.68
CA ARG A 3 -31.23 30.14 13.05
C ARG A 3 -30.66 28.86 12.41
N SER A 4 -31.21 27.72 12.79
CA SER A 4 -30.92 26.45 12.12
C SER A 4 -31.49 26.43 10.72
N LEU A 5 -30.70 26.06 9.70
CA LEU A 5 -31.20 25.84 8.35
C LEU A 5 -32.18 24.66 8.30
N LEU A 6 -31.95 23.65 9.13
CA LEU A 6 -32.71 22.38 9.16
C LEU A 6 -34.02 22.58 9.98
N SER A 7 -34.95 23.35 9.46
CA SER A 7 -36.29 23.48 10.03
C SER A 7 -37.25 22.44 9.44
N PRO A 8 -38.40 22.15 10.10
CA PRO A 8 -39.43 21.29 9.53
C PRO A 8 -39.86 21.71 8.14
N GLU A 9 -40.03 23.01 7.91
CA GLU A 9 -40.43 23.56 6.61
C GLU A 9 -39.35 23.35 5.55
N PHE A 10 -38.05 23.42 5.92
CA PHE A 10 -36.97 23.13 5.00
C PHE A 10 -37.00 21.63 4.62
N LEU A 11 -37.16 20.74 5.57
CA LEU A 11 -37.23 19.30 5.32
C LEU A 11 -38.42 18.89 4.48
N ASP A 12 -39.58 19.47 4.74
CA ASP A 12 -40.78 19.29 3.93
C ASP A 12 -40.61 19.73 2.49
N ARG A 13 -39.98 20.88 2.29
CA ARG A 13 -39.64 21.38 0.95
C ARG A 13 -38.69 20.43 0.22
N CYS A 14 -37.64 19.94 0.88
CA CYS A 14 -36.70 18.95 0.33
C CYS A 14 -37.43 17.66 -0.07
N ASN A 15 -38.31 17.13 0.78
CA ASN A 15 -39.08 15.94 0.52
C ASN A 15 -40.07 16.11 -0.65
N LYS A 16 -40.77 17.23 -0.71
CA LYS A 16 -41.66 17.58 -1.86
C LYS A 16 -40.88 17.66 -3.17
N ARG A 17 -39.70 18.33 -3.16
CA ARG A 17 -38.82 18.44 -4.32
C ARG A 17 -38.31 17.09 -4.78
N PHE A 18 -37.88 16.23 -3.85
CA PHE A 18 -37.44 14.87 -4.15
C PHE A 18 -38.54 14.06 -4.83
N LYS A 19 -39.76 14.08 -4.28
CA LYS A 19 -40.91 13.32 -4.79
C LYS A 19 -41.50 13.88 -6.09
N SER A 20 -41.23 15.14 -6.44
CA SER A 20 -41.74 15.75 -7.67
C SER A 20 -41.10 15.21 -8.94
N ASP A 21 -39.95 14.50 -8.82
CA ASP A 21 -39.27 13.83 -9.92
C ASP A 21 -39.35 12.31 -9.73
N PRO A 22 -40.12 11.60 -10.56
CA PRO A 22 -40.24 10.13 -10.49
C PRO A 22 -38.89 9.41 -10.66
N THR A 23 -37.94 10.03 -11.38
CA THR A 23 -36.60 9.46 -11.58
C THR A 23 -35.87 9.27 -10.24
N ASN A 24 -36.04 10.24 -9.32
CA ASN A 24 -35.46 10.15 -7.98
C ASN A 24 -35.94 8.91 -7.20
N ILE A 25 -37.20 8.52 -7.38
CA ILE A 25 -37.77 7.35 -6.72
C ILE A 25 -37.17 6.07 -7.27
N ILE A 26 -37.05 5.95 -8.60
CA ILE A 26 -36.44 4.80 -9.27
C ILE A 26 -34.98 4.68 -8.89
N THR A 27 -34.24 5.80 -8.94
CA THR A 27 -32.82 5.89 -8.56
C THR A 27 -32.62 5.46 -7.10
N ARG A 28 -33.43 6.00 -6.17
CA ARG A 28 -33.37 5.59 -4.76
C ARG A 28 -33.57 4.08 -4.61
N ASN A 29 -34.58 3.51 -5.29
CA ASN A 29 -34.88 2.08 -5.18
C ASN A 29 -33.72 1.24 -5.73
N ALA A 30 -33.11 1.66 -6.85
CA ALA A 30 -31.91 1.00 -7.40
C ALA A 30 -30.72 1.08 -6.41
N VAL A 31 -30.36 2.29 -5.97
CA VAL A 31 -29.24 2.49 -5.04
C VAL A 31 -29.42 1.73 -3.72
N THR A 32 -30.63 1.75 -3.15
CA THR A 32 -30.89 1.05 -1.88
C THR A 32 -30.93 -0.48 -2.00
N SER A 33 -31.18 -1.02 -3.21
CA SER A 33 -31.30 -2.46 -3.45
C SER A 33 -29.98 -3.09 -3.90
N VAL A 34 -29.22 -2.43 -4.79
CA VAL A 34 -28.01 -3.00 -5.41
C VAL A 34 -26.74 -2.23 -5.09
N GLY A 35 -26.83 -1.08 -4.42
CA GLY A 35 -25.69 -0.26 -4.03
C GLY A 35 -25.31 0.80 -5.09
N ALA A 36 -24.52 1.78 -4.64
CA ALA A 36 -24.17 2.94 -5.46
C ALA A 36 -23.27 2.56 -6.66
N ILE A 37 -22.23 1.73 -6.44
CA ILE A 37 -21.26 1.36 -7.49
C ILE A 37 -21.96 0.72 -8.69
N LEU A 38 -22.79 -0.31 -8.46
CA LEU A 38 -23.49 -0.99 -9.55
C LEU A 38 -24.52 -0.08 -10.25
N THR A 39 -25.18 0.80 -9.50
CA THR A 39 -26.17 1.73 -10.07
C THR A 39 -25.51 2.81 -10.93
N THR A 40 -24.29 3.21 -10.64
CA THR A 40 -23.53 4.26 -11.37
C THR A 40 -22.62 3.69 -12.45
N THR A 41 -22.55 2.35 -12.61
CA THR A 41 -21.69 1.71 -13.60
C THR A 41 -22.24 1.88 -15.01
N ASP A 42 -21.40 2.39 -15.93
CA ASP A 42 -21.72 2.43 -17.36
C ASP A 42 -21.44 1.07 -18.00
N SER A 43 -22.51 0.29 -18.24
CA SER A 43 -22.43 -1.04 -18.83
C SER A 43 -21.85 -1.06 -20.25
N ASN A 44 -21.95 0.04 -21.00
CA ASN A 44 -21.36 0.13 -22.35
C ASN A 44 -19.85 0.23 -22.29
N LEU A 45 -19.30 0.85 -21.23
CA LEU A 45 -17.85 0.93 -21.02
C LEU A 45 -17.29 -0.37 -20.44
N VAL A 46 -18.03 -1.03 -19.56
CA VAL A 46 -17.65 -2.34 -19.00
C VAL A 46 -17.31 -3.35 -20.11
N ASN A 47 -18.15 -3.43 -21.15
CA ASN A 47 -17.94 -4.34 -22.28
C ASN A 47 -16.68 -4.04 -23.11
N LYS A 48 -16.00 -2.90 -22.85
CA LYS A 48 -14.77 -2.49 -23.54
C LYS A 48 -13.52 -2.75 -22.71
N VAL A 49 -13.67 -3.16 -21.46
CA VAL A 49 -12.52 -3.48 -20.60
C VAL A 49 -11.82 -4.72 -21.17
N ASN A 50 -10.53 -4.58 -21.39
CA ASN A 50 -9.68 -5.65 -21.91
C ASN A 50 -8.58 -5.99 -20.92
N HIS A 51 -8.51 -7.23 -20.47
CA HIS A 51 -7.53 -7.74 -19.52
C HIS A 51 -6.27 -8.34 -20.17
N VAL A 52 -6.13 -8.23 -21.50
CA VAL A 52 -4.97 -8.74 -22.24
C VAL A 52 -3.88 -7.69 -22.31
N PHE A 53 -2.66 -8.09 -21.97
CA PHE A 53 -1.47 -7.22 -22.00
C PHE A 53 -0.42 -7.76 -22.96
N MET A 54 0.03 -6.88 -23.88
CA MET A 54 1.09 -7.21 -24.84
C MET A 54 2.48 -7.21 -24.21
N ASN A 55 2.67 -6.37 -23.18
CA ASN A 55 3.91 -6.29 -22.44
C ASN A 55 3.61 -6.61 -20.98
N SER A 56 3.96 -7.80 -20.53
CA SER A 56 3.72 -8.29 -19.18
C SER A 56 4.89 -9.15 -18.71
N VAL A 57 5.25 -9.02 -17.45
CA VAL A 57 6.22 -9.90 -16.79
C VAL A 57 5.54 -11.07 -16.06
N LYS A 58 4.19 -11.05 -16.00
CA LYS A 58 3.39 -12.09 -15.33
C LYS A 58 3.60 -13.45 -16.01
N LYS A 59 3.94 -14.47 -15.23
CA LYS A 59 3.89 -15.85 -15.70
C LYS A 59 2.44 -16.30 -15.87
N LYS A 60 2.17 -17.14 -16.86
CA LYS A 60 0.83 -17.68 -17.10
C LYS A 60 0.35 -18.45 -15.86
N ASN A 61 -0.93 -18.31 -15.53
CA ASN A 61 -1.62 -18.95 -14.40
C ASN A 61 -1.10 -18.55 -13.00
N LEU A 62 -0.26 -17.53 -12.87
CA LEU A 62 0.17 -17.04 -11.58
C LEU A 62 -0.99 -16.35 -10.85
N LYS A 63 -1.28 -16.79 -9.63
CA LYS A 63 -2.32 -16.26 -8.77
C LYS A 63 -1.82 -15.09 -7.91
N ALA A 64 -2.69 -14.12 -7.62
CA ALA A 64 -2.38 -13.04 -6.70
C ALA A 64 -2.33 -13.54 -5.25
N THR A 65 -1.50 -12.90 -4.44
CA THR A 65 -1.36 -13.17 -3.01
C THR A 65 -2.54 -12.61 -2.20
N ASN A 66 -2.67 -13.01 -0.93
CA ASN A 66 -3.77 -12.59 -0.07
C ASN A 66 -3.27 -12.08 1.29
N GLN A 67 -3.44 -10.78 1.55
CA GLN A 67 -3.06 -10.14 2.81
C GLN A 67 -4.10 -10.31 3.94
N GLY A 68 -5.29 -10.84 3.63
CA GLY A 68 -6.40 -10.90 4.59
C GLY A 68 -6.88 -9.51 5.02
N SER A 69 -7.32 -9.39 6.27
CA SER A 69 -7.70 -8.13 6.93
C SER A 69 -6.52 -7.53 7.71
N SER A 70 -5.37 -7.42 7.05
CA SER A 70 -4.16 -6.78 7.57
C SER A 70 -3.70 -5.68 6.63
N GLY A 71 -3.11 -4.61 7.16
CA GLY A 71 -2.62 -3.49 6.35
C GLY A 71 -1.24 -3.71 5.76
N ARG A 72 -0.88 -4.93 5.40
CA ARG A 72 0.44 -5.33 4.89
C ARG A 72 0.61 -5.14 3.38
N CYS A 73 -0.31 -4.44 2.70
CA CYS A 73 -0.26 -4.26 1.25
C CYS A 73 1.11 -3.76 0.74
N TRP A 74 1.77 -2.91 1.50
CA TRP A 74 3.09 -2.37 1.16
C TRP A 74 4.19 -3.45 1.16
N ILE A 75 4.12 -4.46 2.03
CA ILE A 75 5.01 -5.64 2.04
C ILE A 75 4.67 -6.55 0.86
N TYR A 76 3.38 -6.90 0.69
CA TYR A 76 2.89 -7.76 -0.38
C TYR A 76 3.24 -7.20 -1.76
N GLY A 77 2.91 -5.92 -2.02
CA GLY A 77 3.21 -5.26 -3.28
C GLY A 77 4.70 -5.17 -3.57
N ALA A 78 5.54 -4.97 -2.54
CA ALA A 78 6.99 -4.91 -2.70
C ALA A 78 7.59 -6.30 -3.00
N LEU A 79 7.21 -7.34 -2.25
CA LEU A 79 7.65 -8.70 -2.50
C LEU A 79 7.14 -9.21 -3.86
N ALA A 80 5.94 -8.81 -4.29
CA ALA A 80 5.42 -9.12 -5.62
C ALA A 80 6.35 -8.60 -6.72
N CYS A 81 6.96 -7.41 -6.58
CA CYS A 81 7.90 -6.89 -7.57
C CYS A 81 9.11 -7.81 -7.80
N PHE A 82 9.53 -8.54 -6.80
CA PHE A 82 10.71 -9.42 -6.90
C PHE A 82 10.36 -10.88 -7.22
N ARG A 83 9.17 -11.36 -6.83
CA ARG A 83 8.79 -12.76 -7.04
C ARG A 83 8.79 -13.18 -8.51
N HIS A 84 8.46 -12.28 -9.44
CA HIS A 84 8.47 -12.55 -10.87
C HIS A 84 9.86 -12.89 -11.41
N SER A 85 10.88 -12.18 -10.93
CA SER A 85 12.27 -12.45 -11.32
C SER A 85 12.74 -13.82 -10.84
N ILE A 86 12.32 -14.23 -9.65
CA ILE A 86 12.66 -15.55 -9.07
C ILE A 86 11.95 -16.66 -9.83
N ILE A 87 10.64 -16.51 -10.06
CA ILE A 87 9.83 -17.48 -10.80
C ILE A 87 10.44 -17.72 -12.19
N ASN A 88 10.76 -16.64 -12.91
CA ASN A 88 11.34 -16.75 -14.24
C ASN A 88 12.81 -17.22 -14.23
N GLY A 89 13.61 -16.78 -13.27
CA GLY A 89 15.04 -17.11 -13.18
C GLY A 89 15.33 -18.52 -12.72
N MET A 90 14.44 -19.12 -11.93
CA MET A 90 14.56 -20.46 -11.39
C MET A 90 13.59 -21.48 -12.03
N ASN A 91 12.85 -21.06 -13.08
CA ASN A 91 11.83 -21.88 -13.76
C ASN A 91 10.77 -22.45 -12.80
N LEU A 92 10.31 -21.66 -11.82
CA LEU A 92 9.30 -22.10 -10.86
C LEU A 92 7.90 -21.94 -11.45
N GLU A 93 6.98 -22.84 -11.12
CA GLU A 93 5.56 -22.66 -11.44
C GLU A 93 4.96 -21.53 -10.59
N ASN A 94 5.28 -21.50 -9.32
CA ASN A 94 4.87 -20.49 -8.35
C ASN A 94 5.95 -20.25 -7.30
N PHE A 95 5.94 -19.08 -6.70
CA PHE A 95 6.78 -18.72 -5.58
C PHE A 95 6.13 -17.60 -4.77
N GLU A 96 6.25 -17.68 -3.46
CA GLU A 96 5.91 -16.59 -2.53
C GLU A 96 7.00 -16.43 -1.49
N PHE A 97 7.30 -15.18 -1.15
CA PHE A 97 8.04 -14.86 0.06
C PHE A 97 7.13 -14.94 1.29
N SER A 98 7.72 -15.02 2.47
CA SER A 98 6.99 -14.87 3.73
C SER A 98 6.83 -13.39 4.07
N GLU A 99 5.62 -12.88 3.95
CA GLU A 99 5.24 -11.55 4.41
C GLU A 99 5.18 -11.51 5.94
N SER A 100 4.80 -12.61 6.59
CA SER A 100 4.78 -12.74 8.05
C SER A 100 6.14 -12.55 8.68
N TYR A 101 7.23 -12.98 8.00
CA TYR A 101 8.59 -12.76 8.46
C TYR A 101 8.96 -11.29 8.56
N LEU A 102 8.71 -10.52 7.50
CA LEU A 102 8.96 -9.08 7.50
C LEU A 102 8.02 -8.34 8.45
N PHE A 103 6.76 -8.78 8.53
CA PHE A 103 5.78 -8.20 9.44
C PHE A 103 6.14 -8.36 10.91
N PHE A 104 6.71 -9.51 11.30
CA PHE A 104 7.25 -9.71 12.65
C PHE A 104 8.28 -8.64 13.01
N TYR A 105 9.25 -8.44 12.13
CA TYR A 105 10.31 -7.46 12.37
C TYR A 105 9.84 -6.02 12.24
N ASP A 106 8.87 -5.76 11.38
CA ASP A 106 8.24 -4.44 11.32
C ASP A 106 7.63 -4.04 12.67
N LYS A 107 6.83 -4.92 13.26
CA LYS A 107 6.22 -4.69 14.57
C LYS A 107 7.24 -4.53 15.69
N LEU A 108 8.27 -5.34 15.69
CA LEU A 108 9.35 -5.27 16.68
C LEU A 108 10.13 -3.95 16.57
N GLU A 109 10.48 -3.57 15.36
CA GLU A 109 11.24 -2.33 15.09
C GLU A 109 10.41 -1.07 15.35
N MET A 110 9.13 -1.07 14.98
CA MET A 110 8.22 0.04 15.32
C MET A 110 8.13 0.25 16.83
N ALA A 111 8.07 -0.82 17.63
CA ALA A 111 8.07 -0.73 19.08
C ALA A 111 9.37 -0.10 19.63
N ASN A 112 10.52 -0.53 19.08
CA ASN A 112 11.83 0.04 19.44
C ASN A 112 11.91 1.53 19.06
N THR A 113 11.53 1.88 17.83
CA THR A 113 11.54 3.26 17.34
C THR A 113 10.63 4.16 18.15
N PHE A 114 9.43 3.68 18.49
CA PHE A 114 8.49 4.39 19.36
C PHE A 114 9.07 4.69 20.74
N LEU A 115 9.59 3.68 21.44
CA LEU A 115 10.12 3.84 22.79
C LEU A 115 11.37 4.74 22.82
N ARG A 116 12.27 4.61 21.83
CA ARG A 116 13.43 5.49 21.68
C ARG A 116 13.02 6.92 21.42
N TRP A 117 12.02 7.16 20.58
CA TRP A 117 11.51 8.50 20.36
C TRP A 117 11.00 9.14 21.67
N ILE A 118 10.23 8.39 22.47
CA ILE A 118 9.75 8.87 23.79
C ILE A 118 10.93 9.19 24.73
N ILE A 119 11.99 8.38 24.75
CA ILE A 119 13.17 8.59 25.57
C ILE A 119 13.92 9.87 25.15
N GLU A 120 14.12 10.06 23.86
CA GLU A 120 14.92 11.15 23.26
C GLU A 120 14.20 12.51 23.28
N HIS A 121 12.88 12.53 23.51
CA HIS A 121 12.09 13.76 23.57
C HIS A 121 11.54 14.02 24.98
N PRO A 122 12.40 14.27 26.00
CA PRO A 122 11.98 14.40 27.40
C PRO A 122 11.08 15.60 27.67
N GLY A 123 11.08 16.60 26.78
CA GLY A 123 10.22 17.80 26.89
C GLY A 123 8.82 17.61 26.28
N SER A 124 8.61 16.56 25.49
CA SER A 124 7.32 16.30 24.83
C SER A 124 6.32 15.66 25.79
N LYS A 125 5.06 16.01 25.65
CA LYS A 125 3.96 15.58 26.53
C LYS A 125 2.65 15.42 25.76
N PRO A 126 1.66 14.71 26.33
CA PRO A 126 0.32 14.65 25.75
C PRO A 126 -0.25 16.05 25.48
N GLY A 127 -0.80 16.23 24.27
CA GLY A 127 -1.27 17.50 23.72
C GLY A 127 -0.26 18.22 22.82
N ASP A 128 1.01 17.85 22.82
CA ASP A 128 1.96 18.27 21.81
C ASP A 128 1.74 17.42 20.53
N ARG A 129 1.73 18.06 19.36
CA ARG A 129 1.33 17.40 18.11
C ARG A 129 2.21 16.22 17.72
N ASP A 130 3.51 16.34 17.93
CA ASP A 130 4.49 15.27 17.64
C ASP A 130 4.30 14.09 18.59
N PHE A 131 4.04 14.38 19.87
CA PHE A 131 3.82 13.37 20.89
C PHE A 131 2.51 12.60 20.60
N ASP A 132 1.42 13.32 20.33
CA ASP A 132 0.12 12.74 20.01
C ASP A 132 0.17 11.92 18.71
N TYR A 133 0.94 12.40 17.69
CA TYR A 133 1.19 11.64 16.49
C TYR A 133 1.95 10.34 16.79
N THR A 134 3.02 10.41 17.58
CA THR A 134 3.82 9.24 17.99
C THR A 134 2.96 8.22 18.73
N LEU A 135 2.15 8.66 19.70
CA LEU A 135 1.22 7.76 20.41
C LEU A 135 0.23 7.09 19.48
N SER A 136 -0.40 7.86 18.57
CA SER A 136 -1.41 7.35 17.65
C SER A 136 -0.85 6.38 16.61
N ASN A 137 0.48 6.35 16.43
CA ASN A 137 1.16 5.51 15.46
C ASN A 137 2.15 4.52 16.12
N SER A 138 1.94 4.19 17.39
CA SER A 138 2.81 3.27 18.16
C SER A 138 2.87 1.86 17.55
N GLN A 139 1.74 1.36 17.04
CA GLN A 139 1.61 0.13 16.26
C GLN A 139 0.52 0.33 15.20
N GLN A 140 0.89 0.20 13.95
CA GLN A 140 -0.02 0.33 12.80
C GLN A 140 0.45 -0.59 11.68
N ASP A 141 -0.41 -0.90 10.74
CA ASP A 141 -0.09 -1.84 9.68
C ASP A 141 0.41 -1.17 8.40
N GLY A 142 -0.03 0.04 8.11
CA GLY A 142 0.39 0.75 6.89
C GLY A 142 1.87 1.17 6.92
N GLY A 143 2.47 1.28 5.74
CA GLY A 143 3.88 1.63 5.60
C GLY A 143 4.21 2.32 4.29
N TRP A 144 5.49 2.56 4.08
CA TRP A 144 6.08 3.18 2.90
C TRP A 144 7.14 2.25 2.30
N TRP A 145 7.60 2.54 1.10
CA TRP A 145 8.69 1.76 0.48
C TRP A 145 9.95 1.70 1.35
N ASN A 146 10.35 2.79 1.99
CA ASN A 146 11.53 2.79 2.86
C ASN A 146 11.40 1.81 4.03
N CYS A 147 10.21 1.62 4.57
CA CYS A 147 9.97 0.62 5.63
C CYS A 147 10.30 -0.80 5.14
N PHE A 148 9.87 -1.15 3.92
CA PHE A 148 10.22 -2.41 3.30
C PHE A 148 11.73 -2.53 3.06
N ALA A 149 12.34 -1.49 2.47
CA ALA A 149 13.77 -1.47 2.18
C ALA A 149 14.62 -1.62 3.45
N ASN A 150 14.26 -0.92 4.53
CA ASN A 150 14.92 -1.04 5.83
C ASN A 150 14.87 -2.47 6.38
N LEU A 151 13.69 -3.13 6.33
CA LEU A 151 13.51 -4.49 6.84
C LEU A 151 14.31 -5.50 6.02
N VAL A 152 14.23 -5.47 4.70
CA VAL A 152 14.96 -6.41 3.83
C VAL A 152 16.46 -6.22 3.97
N THR A 153 16.93 -5.00 4.12
CA THR A 153 18.35 -4.70 4.34
C THR A 153 18.85 -5.26 5.66
N LYS A 154 18.07 -5.10 6.73
CA LYS A 154 18.47 -5.49 8.09
C LYS A 154 18.25 -6.97 8.36
N TYR A 155 17.19 -7.58 7.85
CA TYR A 155 16.75 -8.93 8.22
C TYR A 155 16.77 -9.93 7.07
N GLY A 156 16.96 -9.52 5.83
CA GLY A 156 16.84 -10.40 4.67
C GLY A 156 15.39 -10.77 4.36
N VAL A 157 15.18 -11.88 3.66
CA VAL A 157 13.88 -12.45 3.31
C VAL A 157 13.91 -13.97 3.43
N VAL A 158 12.74 -14.59 3.55
CA VAL A 158 12.60 -16.05 3.56
C VAL A 158 11.43 -16.47 2.65
N PRO A 159 11.40 -17.71 2.14
CA PRO A 159 10.26 -18.23 1.40
C PRO A 159 9.06 -18.43 2.33
N LYS A 160 7.86 -18.47 1.77
CA LYS A 160 6.58 -18.61 2.49
C LYS A 160 6.58 -19.82 3.44
N ASP A 161 7.17 -20.93 3.00
CA ASP A 161 7.17 -22.17 3.77
C ASP A 161 8.06 -22.11 5.02
N ALA A 162 9.05 -21.23 5.07
CA ALA A 162 9.93 -21.06 6.24
C ALA A 162 9.23 -20.31 7.40
N MET A 163 8.26 -19.44 7.10
CA MET A 163 7.41 -18.81 8.10
C MET A 163 6.01 -18.54 7.50
N LYS A 164 5.08 -19.43 7.80
CA LYS A 164 3.72 -19.41 7.25
C LYS A 164 2.84 -18.31 7.90
N GLU A 165 1.73 -18.00 7.24
CA GLU A 165 0.71 -17.14 7.82
C GLU A 165 0.09 -17.77 9.07
N THR A 166 -0.22 -16.91 10.04
CA THR A 166 -0.97 -17.25 11.26
C THR A 166 -2.35 -16.57 11.23
N TYR A 167 -3.21 -16.87 12.20
CA TYR A 167 -4.48 -16.14 12.33
C TYR A 167 -4.24 -14.63 12.41
N HIS A 168 -3.31 -14.17 13.26
CA HIS A 168 -3.07 -12.76 13.51
C HIS A 168 -2.18 -12.07 12.44
N SER A 169 -1.49 -12.80 11.60
CA SER A 169 -0.89 -12.20 10.42
C SER A 169 -1.95 -11.83 9.39
N GLY A 170 -3.02 -12.63 9.28
CA GLY A 170 -4.18 -12.35 8.41
C GLY A 170 -5.23 -11.41 9.00
N ASP A 171 -5.25 -11.23 10.32
CA ASP A 171 -6.13 -10.31 11.06
C ASP A 171 -5.38 -9.74 12.27
N SER A 172 -4.76 -8.58 12.08
CA SER A 172 -3.78 -7.99 13.01
C SER A 172 -4.38 -7.12 14.12
N GLY A 173 -5.69 -6.91 14.13
CA GLY A 173 -6.35 -5.96 15.04
C GLY A 173 -6.02 -6.18 16.51
N ASP A 174 -6.29 -7.38 17.04
CA ASP A 174 -6.05 -7.71 18.45
C ASP A 174 -4.57 -7.64 18.83
N MET A 175 -3.67 -8.11 17.95
CA MET A 175 -2.24 -8.04 18.16
C MET A 175 -1.77 -6.58 18.29
N ASN A 176 -2.18 -5.72 17.36
CA ASN A 176 -1.81 -4.31 17.37
C ASN A 176 -2.34 -3.62 18.63
N GLN A 177 -3.55 -3.93 19.08
CA GLN A 177 -4.12 -3.37 20.29
C GLN A 177 -3.29 -3.75 21.54
N ILE A 178 -3.01 -5.03 21.73
CA ILE A 178 -2.27 -5.54 22.91
C ILE A 178 -0.86 -4.94 22.97
N ILE A 179 -0.14 -4.91 21.84
CA ILE A 179 1.20 -4.33 21.80
C ILE A 179 1.13 -2.81 22.06
N SER A 180 0.16 -2.08 21.46
CA SER A 180 -0.02 -0.65 21.70
C SER A 180 -0.30 -0.33 23.18
N GLU A 181 -1.14 -1.10 23.85
CA GLU A 181 -1.40 -0.93 25.29
C GLU A 181 -0.12 -1.09 26.12
N ARG A 182 0.72 -2.08 25.80
CA ARG A 182 2.04 -2.27 26.43
C ARG A 182 2.96 -1.06 26.21
N LEU A 183 3.04 -0.60 24.97
CA LEU A 183 3.89 0.54 24.59
C LEU A 183 3.43 1.84 25.23
N HIS A 184 2.12 2.11 25.27
CA HIS A 184 1.57 3.30 25.93
C HIS A 184 1.80 3.25 27.44
N GLY A 185 1.67 2.09 28.08
CA GLY A 185 2.03 1.88 29.48
C GLY A 185 3.50 2.19 29.76
N ALA A 186 4.39 1.70 28.89
CA ALA A 186 5.82 1.98 28.96
C ALA A 186 6.14 3.47 28.75
N ALA A 187 5.52 4.11 27.74
CA ALA A 187 5.68 5.54 27.49
C ALA A 187 5.25 6.38 28.70
N ASN A 188 4.12 6.07 29.32
CA ASN A 188 3.66 6.73 30.55
C ASN A 188 4.67 6.55 31.68
N TRP A 189 5.21 5.33 31.86
CA TRP A 189 6.23 5.08 32.88
C TRP A 189 7.50 5.90 32.60
N ILE A 190 8.01 5.91 31.36
CA ILE A 190 9.20 6.66 30.94
C ILE A 190 8.99 8.15 31.20
N CYS A 191 7.85 8.72 30.85
CA CYS A 191 7.54 10.14 31.06
C CYS A 191 7.56 10.54 32.54
N ASN A 192 7.14 9.63 33.43
CA ASN A 192 7.07 9.87 34.86
C ASN A 192 8.34 9.49 35.66
N ASN A 193 9.33 8.84 35.01
CA ASN A 193 10.54 8.29 35.67
C ASN A 193 11.82 8.64 34.90
N ARG A 194 11.97 9.87 34.45
CA ARG A 194 13.11 10.34 33.63
C ARG A 194 14.47 10.23 34.32
N ASP A 195 14.48 10.13 35.62
CA ASP A 195 15.66 9.96 36.47
C ASP A 195 16.10 8.50 36.66
N LYS A 196 15.33 7.57 36.16
CA LYS A 196 15.58 6.11 36.29
C LYS A 196 16.38 5.57 35.12
N ASP A 197 16.68 4.26 35.19
CA ASP A 197 17.31 3.52 34.11
C ASP A 197 16.32 3.29 32.95
N LEU A 198 16.36 4.20 31.97
CA LEU A 198 15.48 4.15 30.80
C LEU A 198 15.91 3.07 29.82
N ASP A 199 17.21 2.76 29.70
CA ASP A 199 17.73 1.70 28.83
C ASP A 199 17.36 0.31 29.35
N GLY A 200 17.45 0.10 30.67
CA GLY A 200 16.94 -1.11 31.31
C GLY A 200 15.44 -1.29 31.10
N LYS A 201 14.65 -0.20 31.20
CA LYS A 201 13.21 -0.24 30.93
C LYS A 201 12.89 -0.52 29.47
N LEU A 202 13.63 0.08 28.53
CA LEU A 202 13.51 -0.22 27.11
C LEU A 202 13.73 -1.73 26.84
N THR A 203 14.82 -2.28 27.39
CA THR A 203 15.17 -3.70 27.23
C THR A 203 14.06 -4.61 27.77
N GLU A 204 13.58 -4.37 28.99
CA GLU A 204 12.46 -5.12 29.60
C GLU A 204 11.22 -5.14 28.70
N VAL A 205 10.82 -3.97 28.19
CA VAL A 205 9.61 -3.84 27.35
C VAL A 205 9.81 -4.54 26.01
N MET A 206 10.99 -4.42 25.38
CA MET A 206 11.28 -5.05 24.11
C MET A 206 11.31 -6.58 24.21
N GLU A 207 11.78 -7.17 25.32
CA GLU A 207 11.71 -8.61 25.58
C GLU A 207 10.23 -9.07 25.67
N LEU A 208 9.37 -8.28 26.29
CA LEU A 208 7.93 -8.59 26.36
C LEU A 208 7.25 -8.44 25.00
N VAL A 209 7.57 -7.40 24.21
CA VAL A 209 7.06 -7.25 22.84
C VAL A 209 7.50 -8.40 21.95
N TYR A 210 8.77 -8.82 22.03
CA TYR A 210 9.25 -9.98 21.28
C TYR A 210 8.47 -11.24 21.64
N LYS A 211 8.24 -11.49 22.95
CA LYS A 211 7.41 -12.62 23.41
C LYS A 211 6.00 -12.53 22.86
N ASP A 212 5.36 -11.38 22.91
CA ASP A 212 4.01 -11.19 22.38
C ASP A 212 3.97 -11.49 20.87
N LEU A 213 4.92 -10.99 20.10
CA LEU A 213 5.01 -11.25 18.66
C LEU A 213 5.21 -12.74 18.35
N VAL A 214 6.02 -13.45 19.12
CA VAL A 214 6.16 -14.93 18.96
C VAL A 214 4.84 -15.65 19.24
N LEU A 215 4.06 -15.19 20.23
CA LEU A 215 2.75 -15.76 20.54
C LEU A 215 1.72 -15.54 19.42
N PHE A 216 1.78 -14.41 18.71
CA PHE A 216 0.86 -14.06 17.64
C PHE A 216 1.28 -14.57 16.26
N LEU A 217 2.57 -14.47 15.93
CA LEU A 217 3.09 -14.68 14.58
C LEU A 217 3.99 -15.92 14.43
N GLY A 218 4.36 -16.56 15.56
CA GLY A 218 5.37 -17.61 15.56
C GLY A 218 6.80 -17.08 15.63
N GLU A 219 7.76 -17.97 15.82
CA GLU A 219 9.16 -17.62 15.92
C GLU A 219 9.80 -17.47 14.53
N PRO A 220 10.43 -16.32 14.22
CA PRO A 220 11.07 -16.11 12.94
C PRO A 220 12.32 -17.02 12.81
N PRO A 221 12.50 -17.71 11.66
CA PRO A 221 13.60 -18.64 11.49
C PRO A 221 14.95 -17.89 11.40
N LYS A 222 15.96 -18.41 12.10
CA LYS A 222 17.36 -17.98 11.96
C LYS A 222 18.06 -18.73 10.84
N GLU A 223 17.67 -19.99 10.65
CA GLU A 223 18.15 -20.91 9.61
C GLU A 223 17.00 -21.80 9.19
N PHE A 224 16.94 -22.18 7.92
CA PHE A 224 15.88 -23.03 7.37
C PHE A 224 16.36 -23.80 6.16
N ASP A 225 15.64 -24.86 5.83
CA ASP A 225 15.76 -25.58 4.57
C ASP A 225 14.62 -25.15 3.64
N TRP A 226 14.91 -25.08 2.34
CA TRP A 226 13.91 -24.75 1.34
C TRP A 226 13.83 -25.83 0.28
N SER A 227 12.64 -26.40 0.13
CA SER A 227 12.33 -27.41 -0.88
C SER A 227 11.35 -26.81 -1.90
N PHE A 228 11.62 -27.01 -3.17
CA PHE A 228 10.75 -26.56 -4.25
C PHE A 228 10.79 -27.51 -5.44
N THR A 229 9.79 -27.40 -6.32
CA THR A 229 9.72 -28.12 -7.59
C THR A 229 9.77 -27.08 -8.71
N ASP A 230 10.56 -27.32 -9.73
CA ASP A 230 10.63 -26.48 -10.92
C ASP A 230 9.54 -26.87 -11.96
N ASP A 231 9.52 -26.18 -13.10
CA ASP A 231 8.57 -26.44 -14.19
C ASP A 231 8.71 -27.81 -14.87
N GLU A 232 9.85 -28.46 -14.71
CA GLU A 232 10.15 -29.80 -15.22
C GLU A 232 9.74 -30.90 -14.23
N ASN A 233 9.14 -30.51 -13.08
CA ASN A 233 8.79 -31.35 -11.94
C ASN A 233 10.02 -31.97 -11.24
N GLU A 234 11.21 -31.40 -11.38
CA GLU A 234 12.37 -31.79 -10.60
C GLU A 234 12.34 -31.18 -9.21
N ALA A 235 12.58 -32.01 -8.18
CA ALA A 235 12.58 -31.56 -6.79
C ALA A 235 13.99 -31.10 -6.37
N HIS A 236 14.05 -29.94 -5.78
CA HIS A 236 15.27 -29.32 -5.27
C HIS A 236 15.16 -29.12 -3.76
N ILE A 237 16.26 -29.33 -3.04
CA ILE A 237 16.37 -29.08 -1.60
C ILE A 237 17.66 -28.28 -1.35
N LEU A 238 17.49 -27.10 -0.75
CA LEU A 238 18.58 -26.26 -0.28
C LEU A 238 18.55 -26.23 1.25
N THR A 239 19.67 -26.55 1.89
CA THR A 239 19.74 -26.70 3.35
C THR A 239 20.65 -25.65 3.99
N GLY A 240 20.38 -25.33 5.27
CA GLY A 240 21.21 -24.41 6.05
C GLY A 240 21.18 -22.96 5.56
N LEU A 241 20.06 -22.52 5.03
CA LEU A 241 19.90 -21.15 4.54
C LEU A 241 19.61 -20.21 5.70
N THR A 242 20.33 -19.09 5.76
CA THR A 242 19.90 -17.94 6.56
C THR A 242 19.09 -16.97 5.71
N PRO A 243 18.28 -16.07 6.31
CA PRO A 243 17.49 -15.08 5.55
C PRO A 243 18.34 -14.20 4.61
N HIS A 244 19.57 -13.86 4.99
CA HIS A 244 20.48 -13.10 4.15
C HIS A 244 21.07 -13.94 3.02
N LEU A 245 21.50 -15.18 3.29
CA LEU A 245 21.97 -16.09 2.23
C LEU A 245 20.88 -16.36 1.21
N PHE A 246 19.66 -16.57 1.67
CA PHE A 246 18.50 -16.73 0.78
C PHE A 246 18.27 -15.47 -0.06
N LYS A 247 18.23 -14.29 0.57
CA LYS A 247 18.10 -13.01 -0.16
C LYS A 247 19.17 -12.85 -1.24
N ASP A 248 20.42 -13.09 -0.91
CA ASP A 248 21.54 -12.91 -1.85
C ASP A 248 21.51 -13.93 -2.99
N MET A 249 20.98 -15.13 -2.74
CA MET A 249 20.78 -16.16 -3.75
C MET A 249 19.64 -15.82 -4.73
N VAL A 250 18.47 -15.38 -4.22
CA VAL A 250 17.29 -15.16 -5.07
C VAL A 250 17.22 -13.74 -5.64
N LEU A 251 17.94 -12.79 -5.06
CA LEU A 251 18.04 -11.38 -5.48
C LEU A 251 19.52 -10.96 -5.59
N PRO A 252 20.33 -11.62 -6.44
CA PRO A 252 21.75 -11.38 -6.50
C PRO A 252 22.07 -9.95 -6.94
N GLY A 253 22.85 -9.25 -6.10
CA GLY A 253 23.28 -7.86 -6.38
C GLY A 253 22.17 -6.81 -6.28
N VAL A 254 20.98 -7.16 -5.76
CA VAL A 254 19.90 -6.19 -5.54
C VAL A 254 20.13 -5.47 -4.22
N ASP A 255 20.34 -4.15 -4.31
CA ASP A 255 20.36 -3.23 -3.17
C ASP A 255 19.03 -2.47 -3.13
N MET A 256 18.33 -2.56 -1.99
CA MET A 256 17.04 -1.88 -1.81
C MET A 256 17.16 -0.35 -1.84
N LEU A 257 18.34 0.20 -1.53
CA LEU A 257 18.64 1.63 -1.63
C LEU A 257 18.82 2.13 -3.08
N ASP A 258 18.90 1.22 -4.04
CA ASP A 258 18.93 1.56 -5.47
C ASP A 258 17.53 1.88 -6.04
N PHE A 259 16.50 1.66 -5.28
CA PHE A 259 15.12 1.96 -5.64
C PHE A 259 14.70 3.32 -5.12
N VAL A 260 14.20 4.15 -6.00
CA VAL A 260 13.89 5.56 -5.76
C VAL A 260 12.39 5.81 -5.82
N SER A 261 11.86 6.40 -4.78
CA SER A 261 10.47 6.84 -4.72
C SER A 261 10.24 8.12 -5.52
N LEU A 262 9.44 8.04 -6.57
CA LEU A 262 8.97 9.15 -7.38
C LEU A 262 7.52 9.43 -7.04
N ALA A 263 7.23 10.63 -6.53
CA ALA A 263 5.89 11.03 -6.10
C ALA A 263 5.23 11.97 -7.11
N ASN A 264 3.90 11.97 -7.13
CA ASN A 264 3.12 13.00 -7.79
C ASN A 264 2.13 13.62 -6.81
N ILE A 265 2.55 14.69 -6.16
CA ILE A 265 1.78 15.49 -5.20
C ILE A 265 1.68 16.91 -5.76
N PRO A 266 0.69 17.19 -6.65
CA PRO A 266 0.56 18.47 -7.37
C PRO A 266 -0.13 19.55 -6.51
N VAL A 267 0.22 19.63 -5.24
CA VAL A 267 -0.20 20.66 -4.30
C VAL A 267 0.60 21.92 -4.56
N LYS A 268 -0.01 23.08 -4.56
CA LYS A 268 0.65 24.36 -4.94
C LYS A 268 1.89 24.70 -4.10
N SER A 269 1.89 24.32 -2.82
CA SER A 269 3.02 24.53 -1.91
C SER A 269 4.17 23.53 -2.09
N LEU A 270 3.99 22.49 -2.91
CA LEU A 270 4.93 21.39 -3.09
C LEU A 270 5.48 21.37 -4.52
N GLU A 271 6.63 21.98 -4.71
CA GLU A 271 7.26 22.14 -6.03
C GLU A 271 7.65 20.80 -6.67
N PHE A 272 7.45 20.70 -7.98
CA PHE A 272 8.03 19.60 -8.78
C PHE A 272 9.56 19.72 -8.89
N ASN A 273 10.21 18.59 -9.19
CA ASN A 273 11.67 18.43 -9.26
C ASN A 273 12.39 18.75 -7.93
N THR A 274 11.66 18.62 -6.82
CA THR A 274 12.12 18.86 -5.45
C THR A 274 12.01 17.59 -4.63
N ARG A 275 13.02 17.32 -3.83
CA ARG A 275 13.03 16.20 -2.87
C ARG A 275 12.39 16.62 -1.57
N TYR A 276 11.58 15.73 -1.04
CA TYR A 276 10.95 15.86 0.28
C TYR A 276 11.27 14.62 1.12
N SER A 277 11.51 14.81 2.40
CA SER A 277 11.67 13.73 3.38
C SER A 277 10.69 13.93 4.53
N ILE A 278 9.94 12.90 4.88
CA ILE A 278 8.90 12.97 5.90
C ILE A 278 9.47 12.40 7.20
N THR A 279 9.44 13.21 8.26
CA THR A 279 9.92 12.77 9.58
C THR A 279 9.01 11.71 10.19
N GLN A 280 9.54 10.91 11.10
CA GLN A 280 8.80 9.85 11.82
C GLN A 280 8.12 8.81 10.88
N THR A 281 8.77 8.49 9.75
CA THR A 281 8.28 7.49 8.79
C THR A 281 9.20 6.27 8.67
N ASN A 282 10.23 6.17 9.49
CA ASN A 282 11.05 4.98 9.60
C ASN A 282 10.45 4.01 10.62
N ASN A 283 10.32 2.74 10.23
CA ASN A 283 9.99 1.65 11.14
C ASN A 283 11.23 1.19 11.92
N VAL A 284 12.37 1.07 11.26
CA VAL A 284 13.67 0.76 11.86
C VAL A 284 14.29 2.05 12.40
N TYR A 285 14.74 2.06 13.66
CA TYR A 285 15.25 3.27 14.34
C TYR A 285 16.40 3.94 13.58
N GLU A 286 17.38 3.16 13.15
CA GLU A 286 18.52 3.61 12.34
C GLU A 286 18.26 3.63 10.82
N GLY A 287 17.03 3.32 10.40
CA GLY A 287 16.68 3.17 8.99
C GLY A 287 16.38 4.50 8.29
N GLU A 288 16.24 4.40 6.96
CA GLU A 288 15.92 5.54 6.10
C GLU A 288 14.49 6.04 6.32
N LEU A 289 14.32 7.35 6.23
CA LEU A 289 13.00 8.01 6.19
C LEU A 289 12.37 7.93 4.81
N CYS A 290 11.05 8.03 4.74
CA CYS A 290 10.34 8.22 3.47
C CYS A 290 10.87 9.50 2.80
N THR A 291 11.57 9.30 1.69
CA THR A 291 12.16 10.37 0.90
C THR A 291 11.79 10.21 -0.57
N VAL A 292 11.11 11.21 -1.11
CA VAL A 292 10.56 11.17 -2.47
C VAL A 292 11.06 12.33 -3.32
N LEU A 293 11.07 12.12 -4.63
CA LEU A 293 11.22 13.19 -5.61
C LEU A 293 9.84 13.50 -6.22
N ASN A 294 9.30 14.71 -5.96
CA ASN A 294 8.01 15.12 -6.50
C ASN A 294 8.12 15.49 -7.98
N LEU A 295 7.33 14.85 -8.83
CA LEU A 295 7.38 14.99 -10.30
C LEU A 295 5.98 15.11 -10.91
N PRO A 296 5.85 15.67 -12.12
CA PRO A 296 4.63 15.57 -12.91
C PRO A 296 4.25 14.11 -13.18
N ILE A 297 2.96 13.78 -13.14
CA ILE A 297 2.47 12.38 -13.25
C ILE A 297 2.94 11.68 -14.54
N LYS A 298 3.10 12.40 -15.63
CA LYS A 298 3.62 11.86 -16.91
C LYS A 298 5.05 11.32 -16.79
N GLU A 299 5.87 11.90 -15.91
CA GLU A 299 7.22 11.36 -15.63
C GLU A 299 7.12 10.05 -14.85
N LEU A 300 6.18 9.92 -13.88
CA LEU A 300 5.95 8.66 -13.19
C LEU A 300 5.53 7.56 -14.19
N ALA A 301 4.54 7.82 -15.03
CA ALA A 301 4.07 6.88 -16.05
C ALA A 301 5.19 6.48 -17.03
N LYS A 302 6.02 7.43 -17.43
CA LYS A 302 7.17 7.20 -18.32
C LYS A 302 8.19 6.24 -17.70
N TYR A 303 8.57 6.45 -16.44
CA TYR A 303 9.56 5.60 -15.78
C TYR A 303 8.98 4.23 -15.38
N ALA A 304 7.72 4.16 -14.96
CA ALA A 304 7.03 2.91 -14.71
C ALA A 304 6.97 2.05 -16.00
N LYS A 305 6.56 2.65 -17.13
CA LYS A 305 6.56 1.97 -18.43
C LYS A 305 7.97 1.46 -18.78
N LYS A 306 9.00 2.31 -18.65
CA LYS A 306 10.39 1.93 -18.97
C LYS A 306 10.85 0.75 -18.11
N SER A 307 10.53 0.73 -16.83
CA SER A 307 10.86 -0.36 -15.92
C SER A 307 10.21 -1.68 -16.36
N ILE A 308 8.91 -1.66 -16.61
CA ILE A 308 8.14 -2.85 -17.05
C ILE A 308 8.65 -3.39 -18.38
N LEU A 309 8.89 -2.52 -19.37
CA LEU A 309 9.44 -2.93 -20.67
C LEU A 309 10.87 -3.48 -20.59
N SER A 310 11.57 -3.21 -19.48
CA SER A 310 12.88 -3.77 -19.16
C SER A 310 12.81 -5.02 -18.27
N GLY A 311 11.61 -5.56 -18.03
CA GLY A 311 11.39 -6.78 -17.24
C GLY A 311 11.30 -6.57 -15.72
N MET A 312 11.31 -5.32 -15.22
CA MET A 312 11.23 -5.03 -13.78
C MET A 312 9.85 -4.47 -13.43
N PRO A 313 9.05 -5.18 -12.61
CA PRO A 313 7.80 -4.69 -12.04
C PRO A 313 8.00 -3.43 -11.19
N VAL A 314 6.91 -2.73 -10.91
CA VAL A 314 6.96 -1.43 -10.22
C VAL A 314 6.00 -1.40 -9.04
N TRP A 315 6.53 -1.21 -7.85
CA TRP A 315 5.72 -0.90 -6.67
C TRP A 315 5.12 0.49 -6.79
N PHE A 316 3.85 0.63 -6.42
CA PHE A 316 3.18 1.92 -6.48
C PHE A 316 2.12 2.07 -5.39
N VAL A 317 1.81 3.32 -5.03
CA VAL A 317 0.73 3.71 -4.11
C VAL A 317 -0.33 4.49 -4.85
N ALA A 318 -1.58 4.19 -4.53
CA ALA A 318 -2.73 4.91 -5.05
C ALA A 318 -3.88 4.96 -4.04
N ASP A 319 -4.87 5.80 -4.33
CA ASP A 319 -6.19 5.73 -3.70
C ASP A 319 -7.06 4.74 -4.46
N VAL A 320 -7.01 3.47 -4.06
CA VAL A 320 -7.75 2.39 -4.71
C VAL A 320 -9.25 2.44 -4.45
N SER A 321 -9.69 3.25 -3.48
CA SER A 321 -11.13 3.45 -3.21
C SER A 321 -11.83 4.29 -4.27
N GLN A 322 -11.06 4.97 -5.14
CA GLN A 322 -11.59 5.82 -6.19
C GLN A 322 -11.85 5.02 -7.47
N ASP A 323 -13.06 5.11 -8.00
CA ASP A 323 -13.44 4.57 -9.30
C ASP A 323 -12.97 3.10 -9.52
N PHE A 324 -13.04 2.25 -8.46
CA PHE A 324 -12.76 0.82 -8.51
C PHE A 324 -14.03 0.02 -8.74
N HIS A 325 -14.00 -0.87 -9.74
CA HIS A 325 -15.11 -1.77 -10.03
C HIS A 325 -14.73 -3.22 -9.69
N PRO A 326 -15.11 -3.72 -8.49
CA PRO A 326 -14.66 -5.04 -8.00
C PRO A 326 -15.16 -6.22 -8.85
N TRP A 327 -16.36 -6.11 -9.45
CA TRP A 327 -16.92 -7.19 -10.28
C TRP A 327 -16.20 -7.42 -11.62
N PHE A 328 -15.52 -6.38 -12.12
CA PHE A 328 -14.78 -6.44 -13.38
C PHE A 328 -13.27 -6.30 -13.18
N SER A 329 -12.79 -6.37 -11.96
CA SER A 329 -11.36 -6.25 -11.62
C SER A 329 -10.69 -5.06 -12.33
N CYS A 330 -11.37 -3.90 -12.29
CA CYS A 330 -11.00 -2.75 -13.09
C CYS A 330 -10.91 -1.46 -12.26
N LEU A 331 -9.87 -0.69 -12.52
CA LEU A 331 -9.63 0.66 -12.03
C LEU A 331 -9.74 1.61 -13.22
N ASP A 332 -10.90 2.28 -13.38
CA ASP A 332 -11.13 3.18 -14.50
C ASP A 332 -12.06 4.33 -14.08
N ASP A 333 -11.59 5.55 -14.24
CA ASP A 333 -12.27 6.77 -13.84
C ASP A 333 -13.48 7.15 -14.72
N LYS A 334 -13.77 6.37 -15.75
CA LYS A 334 -14.91 6.54 -16.65
C LYS A 334 -16.01 5.51 -16.43
N LEU A 335 -15.70 4.37 -15.79
CA LEU A 335 -16.68 3.29 -15.59
C LEU A 335 -17.79 3.66 -14.61
N ILE A 336 -17.53 4.60 -13.69
CA ILE A 336 -18.46 4.99 -12.63
C ILE A 336 -18.94 6.42 -12.87
N ASP A 337 -20.17 6.56 -13.37
CA ASP A 337 -20.82 7.88 -13.59
C ASP A 337 -21.70 8.27 -12.40
N THR A 338 -21.06 8.79 -11.35
CA THR A 338 -21.78 9.25 -10.16
C THR A 338 -22.67 10.45 -10.42
N GLU A 339 -22.36 11.32 -11.43
CA GLU A 339 -23.13 12.53 -11.68
C GLU A 339 -24.48 12.25 -12.34
N SER A 340 -24.58 11.21 -13.16
CA SER A 340 -25.85 10.80 -13.75
C SER A 340 -26.88 10.35 -12.71
N VAL A 341 -26.41 9.80 -11.58
CA VAL A 341 -27.26 9.25 -10.52
C VAL A 341 -27.47 10.23 -9.38
N PHE A 342 -26.43 10.91 -8.92
CA PHE A 342 -26.47 11.78 -7.74
C PHE A 342 -26.50 13.27 -8.07
N GLY A 343 -26.46 13.64 -9.36
CA GLY A 343 -26.43 15.02 -9.82
C GLY A 343 -25.04 15.63 -9.83
N LYS A 344 -24.93 16.84 -10.34
CA LYS A 344 -23.64 17.52 -10.48
C LYS A 344 -22.93 17.69 -9.14
N MET A 345 -21.68 17.26 -9.12
CA MET A 345 -20.73 17.53 -8.06
C MET A 345 -19.77 18.64 -8.50
N ASP A 346 -19.19 19.37 -7.55
CA ASP A 346 -18.17 20.36 -7.90
C ASP A 346 -16.86 19.64 -8.26
N LYS A 347 -16.72 19.27 -9.55
CA LYS A 347 -15.54 18.56 -10.09
C LYS A 347 -14.34 19.46 -10.40
N LYS A 348 -14.36 20.74 -10.04
CA LYS A 348 -13.15 21.60 -10.10
C LYS A 348 -12.09 21.18 -9.07
N PHE A 349 -12.28 20.05 -8.49
CA PHE A 349 -11.41 19.40 -7.53
C PHE A 349 -10.31 18.64 -8.28
N ASP A 350 -9.21 19.31 -8.62
CA ASP A 350 -8.05 18.64 -9.18
C ASP A 350 -7.34 17.73 -8.15
N LYS A 351 -6.37 16.93 -8.58
CA LYS A 351 -5.66 16.01 -7.71
C LYS A 351 -4.98 16.71 -6.54
N GLY A 352 -4.38 17.88 -6.76
CA GLY A 352 -3.76 18.67 -5.69
C GLY A 352 -4.76 19.08 -4.63
N SER A 353 -5.87 19.65 -5.05
CA SER A 353 -6.97 20.04 -4.15
C SER A 353 -7.57 18.84 -3.40
N ARG A 354 -7.74 17.68 -4.07
CA ARG A 354 -8.21 16.46 -3.40
C ARG A 354 -7.27 16.00 -2.29
N ILE A 355 -5.96 16.13 -2.48
CA ILE A 355 -4.95 15.80 -1.47
C ILE A 355 -5.00 16.82 -0.32
N GLU A 356 -5.04 18.13 -0.60
CA GLU A 356 -5.09 19.16 0.42
C GLU A 356 -6.35 19.09 1.29
N PHE A 357 -7.51 18.73 0.69
CA PHE A 357 -8.78 18.58 1.40
C PHE A 357 -9.04 17.15 1.92
N LEU A 358 -8.04 16.28 1.88
CA LEU A 358 -8.08 14.89 2.38
C LEU A 358 -9.22 14.04 1.78
N THR A 359 -9.64 14.34 0.55
CA THR A 359 -10.62 13.53 -0.19
C THR A 359 -9.97 12.39 -0.96
N THR A 360 -8.64 12.39 -1.06
CA THR A 360 -7.84 11.29 -1.57
C THR A 360 -6.57 11.15 -0.73
N GLN A 361 -6.17 9.91 -0.48
CA GLN A 361 -4.98 9.53 0.28
C GLN A 361 -4.36 8.30 -0.38
N GLY A 362 -3.07 8.06 -0.18
CA GLY A 362 -2.51 6.76 -0.47
C GLY A 362 -3.09 5.76 0.52
N ASN A 363 -3.87 4.81 0.05
CA ASN A 363 -4.52 3.85 0.93
C ASN A 363 -4.17 2.39 0.60
N HIS A 364 -3.51 2.16 -0.53
CA HIS A 364 -3.12 0.83 -0.95
C HIS A 364 -1.86 0.83 -1.80
N ALA A 365 -0.97 -0.14 -1.54
CA ALA A 365 0.19 -0.42 -2.39
C ALA A 365 -0.03 -1.70 -3.19
N MET A 366 0.40 -1.68 -4.44
CA MET A 366 0.27 -2.78 -5.39
C MET A 366 1.51 -2.85 -6.29
N CYS A 367 1.54 -3.82 -7.20
CA CYS A 367 2.63 -4.00 -8.16
C CYS A 367 2.15 -3.87 -9.61
N LEU A 368 2.77 -2.98 -10.40
CA LEU A 368 2.56 -2.92 -11.85
C LEU A 368 3.43 -3.99 -12.52
N THR A 369 2.80 -4.85 -13.29
CA THR A 369 3.45 -6.00 -13.94
C THR A 369 3.32 -6.00 -15.45
N GLY A 370 2.48 -5.13 -16.02
CA GLY A 370 2.30 -5.02 -17.46
C GLY A 370 1.81 -3.65 -17.90
N VAL A 371 1.97 -3.38 -19.19
CA VAL A 371 1.52 -2.13 -19.82
C VAL A 371 1.13 -2.36 -21.28
N ASN A 372 -0.02 -1.84 -21.68
CA ASN A 372 -0.38 -1.64 -23.07
C ASN A 372 -0.06 -0.22 -23.50
N ILE A 373 0.48 -0.07 -24.70
CA ILE A 373 0.90 1.22 -25.28
C ILE A 373 0.25 1.47 -26.63
N ASP A 374 -0.01 2.73 -26.95
CA ASP A 374 -0.47 3.16 -28.28
C ASP A 374 0.66 3.13 -29.33
N SER A 375 0.33 3.44 -30.59
CA SER A 375 1.30 3.54 -31.67
C SER A 375 2.38 4.58 -31.48
N ASN A 376 2.15 5.56 -30.60
CA ASN A 376 3.10 6.62 -30.24
C ASN A 376 3.92 6.25 -29.00
N GLY A 377 3.69 5.08 -28.43
CA GLY A 377 4.34 4.59 -27.21
C GLY A 377 3.81 5.17 -25.91
N ASN A 378 2.61 5.80 -25.89
CA ASN A 378 1.99 6.26 -24.67
C ASN A 378 1.27 5.12 -23.97
N PRO A 379 1.26 5.04 -22.61
CA PRO A 379 0.51 4.05 -21.88
C PRO A 379 -1.01 4.21 -22.11
N LEU A 380 -1.69 3.09 -22.36
CA LEU A 380 -3.15 2.99 -22.48
C LEU A 380 -3.76 2.37 -21.23
N SER A 381 -3.17 1.26 -20.78
CA SER A 381 -3.61 0.52 -19.59
C SER A 381 -2.44 -0.19 -18.93
N TRP A 382 -2.63 -0.53 -17.65
CA TRP A 382 -1.63 -1.17 -16.78
C TRP A 382 -2.19 -2.45 -16.20
N GLN A 383 -1.37 -3.49 -16.16
CA GLN A 383 -1.66 -4.71 -15.41
C GLN A 383 -1.17 -4.54 -13.98
N VAL A 384 -2.03 -4.85 -13.03
CA VAL A 384 -1.77 -4.68 -11.60
C VAL A 384 -1.90 -6.03 -10.90
N GLU A 385 -0.87 -6.43 -10.17
CA GLU A 385 -0.95 -7.48 -9.17
C GLU A 385 -1.41 -6.87 -7.85
N ASN A 386 -2.56 -7.32 -7.37
CA ASN A 386 -3.15 -6.93 -6.11
C ASN A 386 -2.89 -8.02 -5.04
N SER A 387 -3.15 -7.71 -3.78
CA SER A 387 -2.95 -8.60 -2.62
C SER A 387 -4.23 -8.96 -1.87
N TRP A 388 -5.35 -9.07 -2.57
CA TRP A 388 -6.65 -9.43 -2.00
C TRP A 388 -7.12 -10.85 -2.35
N GLY A 389 -6.18 -11.74 -2.70
CA GLY A 389 -6.48 -13.09 -3.12
C GLY A 389 -7.11 -13.16 -4.50
N TYR A 390 -7.47 -14.35 -4.89
CA TYR A 390 -8.08 -14.66 -6.17
C TYR A 390 -9.45 -15.34 -5.96
N CYS A 391 -10.31 -15.28 -6.97
CA CYS A 391 -11.59 -15.96 -6.98
C CYS A 391 -11.56 -17.03 -8.06
N ASP A 392 -11.78 -18.28 -7.71
CA ASP A 392 -11.97 -19.33 -8.72
C ASP A 392 -13.30 -19.11 -9.44
N ASN A 393 -13.23 -19.07 -10.76
CA ASN A 393 -14.33 -19.26 -11.70
C ASN A 393 -15.49 -18.27 -11.69
N GLU A 394 -15.57 -17.35 -12.56
CA GLU A 394 -16.78 -16.70 -13.12
C GLU A 394 -16.68 -15.19 -13.37
N THR A 395 -15.53 -14.58 -13.19
CA THR A 395 -15.41 -13.15 -13.50
C THR A 395 -14.29 -12.86 -14.48
N PRO A 396 -14.54 -11.96 -15.44
CA PRO A 396 -13.50 -11.43 -16.30
C PRO A 396 -12.58 -10.53 -15.48
N GLY A 397 -11.58 -11.12 -14.88
CA GLY A 397 -10.56 -10.51 -14.06
C GLY A 397 -9.71 -11.65 -13.55
N GLU A 398 -8.53 -11.77 -14.09
CA GLU A 398 -7.67 -12.93 -13.93
C GLU A 398 -7.16 -13.06 -12.50
N ASP A 399 -7.66 -14.02 -11.72
CA ASP A 399 -6.98 -14.55 -10.53
C ASP A 399 -6.47 -13.51 -9.51
N GLY A 400 -7.26 -12.46 -9.24
CA GLY A 400 -6.89 -11.38 -8.31
C GLY A 400 -6.11 -10.22 -8.95
N TRP A 401 -5.85 -10.27 -10.24
CA TRP A 401 -5.21 -9.22 -11.00
C TRP A 401 -6.22 -8.14 -11.45
N LEU A 402 -5.74 -6.90 -11.58
CA LEU A 402 -6.57 -5.77 -12.00
C LEU A 402 -6.07 -5.18 -13.31
N THR A 403 -7.00 -4.65 -14.10
CA THR A 403 -6.71 -3.75 -15.21
C THR A 403 -6.95 -2.31 -14.79
N MET A 404 -5.95 -1.46 -14.97
CA MET A 404 -6.01 -0.04 -14.64
C MET A 404 -5.87 0.79 -15.91
N SER A 405 -6.81 1.73 -16.17
CA SER A 405 -6.66 2.67 -17.28
C SER A 405 -5.57 3.71 -16.99
N ASN A 406 -4.92 4.24 -18.04
CA ASN A 406 -3.93 5.29 -17.84
C ASN A 406 -4.54 6.59 -17.29
N SER A 407 -5.78 6.90 -17.60
CA SER A 407 -6.48 8.06 -17.02
C SER A 407 -6.68 7.90 -15.51
N TRP A 408 -7.01 6.69 -15.04
CA TRP A 408 -7.08 6.39 -13.62
C TRP A 408 -5.70 6.48 -12.94
N PHE A 409 -4.65 5.96 -13.58
CA PHE A 409 -3.26 6.10 -13.11
C PHE A 409 -2.91 7.57 -12.90
N GLU A 410 -3.17 8.42 -13.88
CA GLU A 410 -2.85 9.85 -13.79
C GLU A 410 -3.64 10.56 -12.65
N LYS A 411 -4.87 10.13 -12.43
CA LYS A 411 -5.78 10.73 -11.44
C LYS A 411 -5.48 10.30 -10.01
N ASN A 412 -5.09 9.04 -9.77
CA ASN A 412 -5.12 8.45 -8.43
C ASN A 412 -3.78 7.89 -7.94
N VAL A 413 -2.78 7.62 -8.82
CA VAL A 413 -1.46 7.14 -8.38
C VAL A 413 -0.65 8.30 -7.80
N THR A 414 -0.15 8.14 -6.58
CA THR A 414 0.62 9.15 -5.86
C THR A 414 2.11 8.87 -5.82
N GLU A 415 2.52 7.60 -5.95
CA GLU A 415 3.91 7.18 -5.87
C GLU A 415 4.19 5.98 -6.78
N VAL A 416 5.36 5.94 -7.40
CA VAL A 416 5.95 4.76 -8.03
C VAL A 416 7.40 4.62 -7.58
N VAL A 417 7.87 3.39 -7.40
CA VAL A 417 9.27 3.12 -7.01
C VAL A 417 10.02 2.53 -8.20
N ILE A 418 11.10 3.20 -8.56
CA ILE A 418 11.86 2.92 -9.78
C ILE A 418 13.33 2.66 -9.45
N HIS A 419 13.92 1.59 -9.97
CA HIS A 419 15.34 1.36 -9.84
C HIS A 419 16.15 2.46 -10.56
N LYS A 420 17.17 3.02 -9.88
CA LYS A 420 17.95 4.20 -10.33
C LYS A 420 18.49 4.10 -11.76
N ASN A 421 18.79 2.89 -12.24
CA ASN A 421 19.33 2.65 -13.58
C ASN A 421 18.35 3.01 -14.71
N TYR A 422 17.03 3.06 -14.40
CA TYR A 422 16.02 3.47 -15.39
C TYR A 422 15.82 4.98 -15.46
N LEU A 423 16.36 5.73 -14.49
CA LEU A 423 16.20 7.18 -14.40
C LEU A 423 17.14 7.94 -15.35
N SER A 424 16.72 9.11 -15.80
CA SER A 424 17.57 9.97 -16.62
C SER A 424 18.64 10.67 -15.77
N ARG A 425 19.72 11.13 -16.42
CA ARG A 425 20.76 11.95 -15.77
C ARG A 425 20.19 13.22 -15.13
N THR A 426 19.13 13.79 -15.69
CA THR A 426 18.45 14.97 -15.12
C THR A 426 17.79 14.63 -13.79
N ILE A 427 17.03 13.53 -13.72
CA ILE A 427 16.44 13.06 -12.46
C ILE A 427 17.55 12.72 -11.46
N GLY A 428 18.63 12.04 -11.89
CA GLY A 428 19.79 11.75 -11.02
C GLY A 428 20.43 13.00 -10.39
N ARG A 429 20.39 14.15 -11.07
CA ARG A 429 20.83 15.43 -10.47
C ARG A 429 19.88 15.95 -9.41
N HIS A 430 18.56 15.81 -9.60
CA HIS A 430 17.58 16.20 -8.56
C HIS A 430 17.69 15.31 -7.31
N LEU A 431 17.98 14.03 -7.46
CA LEU A 431 18.16 13.09 -6.35
C LEU A 431 19.38 13.41 -5.45
N LYS A 432 20.34 14.20 -5.94
CA LYS A 432 21.51 14.64 -5.14
C LYS A 432 21.23 15.86 -4.28
N LYS A 433 20.09 16.53 -4.47
CA LYS A 433 19.73 17.70 -3.64
C LYS A 433 19.28 17.26 -2.25
N THR A 434 19.60 18.08 -1.22
CA THR A 434 19.10 17.87 0.12
C THR A 434 17.57 17.93 0.13
N PRO A 435 16.87 16.96 0.73
CA PRO A 435 15.42 16.99 0.79
C PRO A 435 14.90 18.06 1.75
N ILE A 436 13.76 18.65 1.44
CA ILE A 436 12.99 19.50 2.36
C ILE A 436 12.30 18.58 3.36
N LYS A 437 12.48 18.85 4.65
CA LYS A 437 11.84 18.07 5.72
C LYS A 437 10.36 18.46 5.83
N MET A 438 9.50 17.45 5.85
CA MET A 438 8.05 17.56 6.04
C MET A 438 7.65 16.91 7.36
N ASN A 439 6.59 17.40 7.98
CA ASN A 439 6.04 16.73 9.15
C ASN A 439 5.15 15.53 8.75
N PRO A 440 4.99 14.54 9.61
CA PRO A 440 4.20 13.36 9.29
C PRO A 440 2.68 13.61 9.21
N TRP A 441 2.23 14.80 9.60
CA TRP A 441 0.82 15.27 9.45
C TRP A 441 0.61 16.22 8.27
N ASP A 442 1.65 16.53 7.50
CA ASP A 442 1.48 17.29 6.26
C ASP A 442 0.76 16.43 5.20
N CYS A 443 0.02 17.05 4.31
CA CYS A 443 -0.82 16.34 3.34
C CYS A 443 -0.06 15.35 2.44
N MET A 444 1.25 15.52 2.30
CA MET A 444 2.11 14.59 1.56
C MET A 444 2.21 13.22 2.26
N ALA A 445 2.29 13.19 3.59
CA ALA A 445 2.48 11.94 4.33
C ALA A 445 1.32 10.95 4.12
N PRO A 446 0.03 11.30 4.36
CA PRO A 446 -1.08 10.41 4.09
C PRO A 446 -1.27 10.12 2.58
N ALA A 447 -0.82 11.01 1.69
CA ALA A 447 -0.89 10.77 0.24
C ALA A 447 0.11 9.70 -0.26
N LEU A 448 1.18 9.46 0.48
CA LEU A 448 2.24 8.48 0.16
C LEU A 448 2.20 7.23 1.03
N LYS A 449 1.44 7.23 2.12
CA LYS A 449 1.33 6.06 2.99
C LYS A 449 0.47 4.99 2.32
N ALA A 450 1.00 3.79 2.17
CA ALA A 450 0.17 2.63 1.88
C ALA A 450 -0.59 2.27 3.16
N GLY A 451 -1.83 2.75 3.25
CA GLY A 451 -2.69 2.54 4.41
C GLY A 451 -3.37 1.19 4.42
N CYS A 452 -4.20 0.99 5.42
CA CYS A 452 -5.06 -0.18 5.51
C CYS A 452 -6.37 0.11 4.79
N VAL A 453 -6.56 -0.52 3.64
CA VAL A 453 -7.88 -0.63 3.02
C VAL A 453 -8.20 -2.10 2.88
N ASP A 454 -9.31 -2.52 3.46
CA ASP A 454 -9.83 -3.87 3.28
C ASP A 454 -10.34 -4.05 1.85
N ALA A 455 -10.24 -5.28 1.35
CA ALA A 455 -10.90 -5.63 0.10
C ALA A 455 -12.40 -5.25 0.19
N PRO A 456 -12.98 -4.65 -0.86
CA PRO A 456 -14.40 -4.34 -0.88
C PRO A 456 -15.25 -5.56 -0.55
N ARG A 457 -16.39 -5.36 0.12
CA ARG A 457 -17.29 -6.47 0.53
C ARG A 457 -17.67 -7.38 -0.62
N GLU A 458 -17.85 -6.83 -1.80
CA GLU A 458 -18.15 -7.55 -3.01
C GLU A 458 -17.00 -8.47 -3.41
N TRP A 459 -15.76 -8.02 -3.27
CA TRP A 459 -14.56 -8.82 -3.50
C TRP A 459 -14.42 -9.94 -2.47
N GLN A 460 -14.55 -9.62 -1.18
CA GLN A 460 -14.49 -10.60 -0.08
C GLN A 460 -15.53 -11.72 -0.23
N LYS A 461 -16.77 -11.38 -0.66
CA LYS A 461 -17.80 -12.39 -0.93
C LYS A 461 -17.45 -13.34 -2.06
N ARG A 462 -16.62 -12.92 -3.00
CA ARG A 462 -16.15 -13.76 -4.12
C ARG A 462 -15.02 -14.68 -3.67
N VAL A 463 -14.01 -14.15 -2.98
CA VAL A 463 -12.87 -14.92 -2.44
C VAL A 463 -13.34 -15.99 -1.45
N ASN A 464 -14.32 -15.70 -0.60
CA ASN A 464 -14.85 -16.65 0.40
C ASN A 464 -15.80 -17.72 -0.18
N ARG A 465 -16.13 -17.69 -1.47
CA ARG A 465 -16.96 -18.70 -2.14
C ARG A 465 -16.13 -19.72 -2.92
N SER A 466 -14.83 -19.47 -3.09
CA SER A 466 -13.84 -20.36 -3.68
C SER A 466 -13.12 -21.18 -2.59
#